data_121332995164bbbe7235b6be8115a918
#
_entry.id   121332995164bbbe7235b6be8115a918
#
_cell.length_a   1.000
_cell.length_b   1.000
_cell.length_c   1.000
_cell.angle_alpha   90.00
_cell.angle_beta   90.00
_cell.angle_gamma   90.00
#
_symmetry.space_group_name_H-M   'P 1'
#
loop_
_entity.id
_entity.type
_entity.pdbx_description
1 polymer ?
#
loop_
_entity_poly.entity_id
_entity_poly.type
_entity_poly.pdbx_seq_one_letter_code
_entity_poly.pdbx_strand_id
1 'polypeptide(L)'
;MALLSVAILTVFIFSARKTEIATFNLSFFKAKDLARLVLSYLVILTSNLFGSALLRLMNESTTSNQTTINNLVQNSSLISSFFLLVLIAPICEEILCRGIIPKKIFRGKEKLGYLVGAVVFALLHTPTNLPSLLIYGGMSTVLTWTAYRTERLEMSILLHMIVNGIAFCLLALLVLISRNLGLPF
;
A
#
# COMPACT_ATOMS: atom_id res chain seq x y z
N MET A 1 -2.06 -15.30 15.02
CA MET A 1 -1.82 -14.33 13.92
C MET A 1 -1.72 -12.89 14.43
N ALA A 2 -2.72 -12.33 15.13
CA ALA A 2 -2.70 -10.93 15.58
C ALA A 2 -1.47 -10.51 16.41
N LEU A 3 -1.06 -11.33 17.41
CA LEU A 3 0.11 -11.03 18.23
C LEU A 3 1.41 -10.94 17.42
N LEU A 4 1.59 -11.84 16.45
CA LEU A 4 2.77 -11.84 15.57
C LEU A 4 2.78 -10.57 14.69
N SER A 5 1.64 -10.19 14.13
CA SER A 5 1.53 -8.97 13.31
C SER A 5 1.83 -7.70 14.12
N VAL A 6 1.34 -7.63 15.36
CA VAL A 6 1.65 -6.51 16.27
C VAL A 6 3.13 -6.49 16.65
N ALA A 7 3.74 -7.65 16.92
CA ALA A 7 5.16 -7.74 17.21
C ALA A 7 6.02 -7.27 16.03
N ILE A 8 5.70 -7.70 14.80
CA ILE A 8 6.38 -7.26 13.57
C ILE A 8 6.26 -5.75 13.44
N LEU A 9 5.04 -5.20 13.52
CA LEU A 9 4.81 -3.76 13.42
C LEU A 9 5.63 -2.98 14.46
N THR A 10 5.65 -3.47 15.71
CA THR A 10 6.42 -2.84 16.80
C THR A 10 7.92 -2.80 16.47
N VAL A 11 8.48 -3.91 15.96
CA VAL A 11 9.88 -3.96 15.53
C VAL A 11 10.16 -2.98 14.39
N PHE A 12 9.27 -2.91 13.39
CA PHE A 12 9.43 -1.96 12.26
C PHE A 12 9.38 -0.50 12.73
N ILE A 13 8.39 -0.13 13.55
CA ILE A 13 8.25 1.23 14.07
C ILE A 13 9.46 1.59 14.97
N PHE A 14 9.86 0.71 15.87
CA PHE A 14 11.03 0.92 16.74
C PHE A 14 12.30 1.11 15.90
N SER A 15 12.53 0.24 14.91
CA SER A 15 13.68 0.32 14.02
C SER A 15 13.68 1.63 13.21
N ALA A 16 12.52 2.03 12.67
CA ALA A 16 12.39 3.25 11.90
C ALA A 16 12.66 4.50 12.74
N ARG A 17 12.20 4.53 14.00
CA ARG A 17 12.50 5.63 14.94
C ARG A 17 13.98 5.65 15.33
N LYS A 18 14.53 4.50 15.76
CA LYS A 18 15.94 4.40 16.19
C LYS A 18 16.91 4.77 15.09
N THR A 19 16.56 4.52 13.85
CA THR A 19 17.40 4.82 12.68
C THR A 19 17.05 6.15 12.01
N GLU A 20 16.18 6.96 12.61
CA GLU A 20 15.75 8.27 12.10
C GLU A 20 15.16 8.24 10.69
N ILE A 21 14.61 7.10 10.28
CA ILE A 21 13.92 6.93 8.98
C ILE A 21 12.57 7.65 8.98
N ALA A 22 11.85 7.60 10.11
CA ALA A 22 10.57 8.24 10.31
C ALA A 22 10.40 8.71 11.75
N THR A 23 9.77 9.87 11.95
CA THR A 23 9.47 10.43 13.27
C THR A 23 8.11 10.00 13.80
N PHE A 24 7.21 9.57 12.91
CA PHE A 24 5.79 9.31 13.19
C PHE A 24 5.08 10.49 13.84
N ASN A 25 5.50 11.71 13.49
CA ASN A 25 4.92 12.94 13.95
C ASN A 25 4.23 13.64 12.78
N LEU A 26 2.96 13.98 12.93
CA LEU A 26 2.14 14.65 11.92
C LEU A 26 2.05 16.18 12.12
N SER A 27 2.80 16.76 13.05
CA SER A 27 2.77 18.22 13.31
C SER A 27 3.19 19.06 12.09
N PHE A 28 3.87 18.45 11.11
CA PHE A 28 4.25 19.11 9.86
C PHE A 28 3.08 19.25 8.86
N PHE A 29 1.97 18.50 9.06
CA PHE A 29 0.89 18.39 8.10
C PHE A 29 0.14 19.72 7.91
N LYS A 30 0.03 20.16 6.67
CA LYS A 30 -0.61 21.43 6.27
C LYS A 30 -1.68 21.16 5.20
N ALA A 31 -2.55 22.13 4.96
CA ALA A 31 -3.58 22.03 3.93
C ALA A 31 -3.03 21.66 2.54
N LYS A 32 -1.84 22.16 2.16
CA LYS A 32 -1.16 21.78 0.92
C LYS A 32 -0.82 20.27 0.84
N ASP A 33 -0.60 19.64 1.98
CA ASP A 33 -0.25 18.22 2.02
C ASP A 33 -1.50 17.36 1.83
N LEU A 34 -2.66 17.82 2.27
CA LEU A 34 -3.95 17.21 1.92
C LEU A 34 -4.20 17.24 0.40
N ALA A 35 -3.98 18.39 -0.24
CA ALA A 35 -4.11 18.50 -1.71
C ALA A 35 -3.16 17.53 -2.43
N ARG A 36 -1.92 17.38 -1.95
CA ARG A 36 -0.96 16.40 -2.49
C ARG A 36 -1.46 14.96 -2.34
N LEU A 37 -1.99 14.59 -1.17
CA LEU A 37 -2.55 13.25 -0.95
C LEU A 37 -3.71 12.98 -1.90
N VAL A 38 -4.64 13.93 -2.04
CA VAL A 38 -5.78 13.80 -2.96
C VAL A 38 -5.31 13.63 -4.41
N LEU A 39 -4.41 14.49 -4.89
CA LEU A 39 -3.88 14.39 -6.25
C LEU A 39 -3.14 13.06 -6.47
N SER A 40 -2.29 12.66 -5.52
CA SER A 40 -1.57 11.39 -5.59
C SER A 40 -2.53 10.19 -5.59
N TYR A 41 -3.59 10.23 -4.77
CA TYR A 41 -4.63 9.21 -4.77
C TYR A 41 -5.34 9.12 -6.13
N LEU A 42 -5.69 10.25 -6.74
CA LEU A 42 -6.34 10.28 -8.07
C LEU A 42 -5.44 9.67 -9.16
N VAL A 43 -4.13 9.92 -9.11
CA VAL A 43 -3.17 9.30 -10.04
C VAL A 43 -3.11 7.79 -9.83
N ILE A 44 -3.04 7.32 -8.59
CA ILE A 44 -3.09 5.87 -8.28
C ILE A 44 -4.40 5.27 -8.78
N LEU A 45 -5.54 5.91 -8.49
CA LEU A 45 -6.85 5.44 -8.93
C LEU A 45 -6.91 5.32 -10.46
N THR A 46 -6.41 6.32 -11.19
CA THR A 46 -6.37 6.30 -12.66
C THR A 46 -5.51 5.13 -13.17
N SER A 47 -4.33 4.92 -12.59
CA SER A 47 -3.46 3.78 -12.93
C SER A 47 -4.15 2.44 -12.67
N ASN A 48 -4.83 2.31 -11.52
CA ASN A 48 -5.55 1.09 -11.16
C ASN A 48 -6.74 0.83 -12.09
N LEU A 49 -7.52 1.86 -12.44
CA LEU A 49 -8.64 1.74 -13.39
C LEU A 49 -8.14 1.33 -14.78
N PHE A 50 -7.04 1.94 -15.25
CA PHE A 50 -6.43 1.59 -16.53
C PHE A 50 -5.91 0.15 -16.54
N GLY A 51 -5.15 -0.26 -15.53
CA GLY A 51 -4.66 -1.64 -15.41
C GLY A 51 -5.80 -2.65 -15.28
N SER A 52 -6.87 -2.32 -14.54
CA SER A 52 -8.06 -3.18 -14.43
C SER A 52 -8.83 -3.30 -15.75
N ALA A 53 -8.89 -2.24 -16.54
CA ALA A 53 -9.48 -2.30 -17.88
C ALA A 53 -8.67 -3.24 -18.80
N LEU A 54 -7.34 -3.18 -18.74
CA LEU A 54 -6.47 -4.09 -19.49
C LEU A 54 -6.63 -5.56 -19.04
N LEU A 55 -6.75 -5.82 -17.71
CA LEU A 55 -7.05 -7.16 -17.19
C LEU A 55 -8.32 -7.73 -17.82
N ARG A 56 -9.40 -6.93 -17.85
CA ARG A 56 -10.68 -7.36 -18.47
C ARG A 56 -10.55 -7.68 -19.95
N LEU A 57 -9.73 -6.94 -20.71
CA LEU A 57 -9.44 -7.26 -22.12
C LEU A 57 -8.69 -8.58 -22.29
N MET A 58 -7.98 -9.03 -21.24
CA MET A 58 -7.31 -10.33 -21.19
C MET A 58 -8.19 -11.45 -20.60
N ASN A 59 -9.50 -11.19 -20.39
CA ASN A 59 -10.46 -12.09 -19.74
C ASN A 59 -10.07 -12.44 -18.28
N GLU A 60 -9.31 -11.59 -17.62
CA GLU A 60 -9.00 -11.71 -16.20
C GLU A 60 -9.84 -10.73 -15.37
N SER A 61 -10.46 -11.22 -14.30
CA SER A 61 -11.34 -10.39 -13.45
C SER A 61 -10.55 -9.54 -12.44
N THR A 62 -9.38 -10.04 -11.99
CA THR A 62 -8.60 -9.41 -10.93
C THR A 62 -7.15 -9.90 -10.94
N THR A 63 -6.29 -9.29 -10.11
CA THR A 63 -4.89 -9.71 -9.92
C THR A 63 -4.79 -10.86 -8.92
N SER A 64 -3.70 -11.65 -8.98
CA SER A 64 -3.40 -12.72 -8.03
C SER A 64 -3.37 -12.22 -6.57
N ASN A 65 -2.73 -11.08 -6.32
CA ASN A 65 -2.70 -10.46 -4.99
C ASN A 65 -4.11 -10.06 -4.52
N GLN A 66 -4.95 -9.48 -5.39
CA GLN A 66 -6.32 -9.12 -5.03
C GLN A 66 -7.17 -10.35 -4.71
N THR A 67 -6.99 -11.45 -5.43
CA THR A 67 -7.65 -12.73 -5.10
C THR A 67 -7.28 -13.21 -3.69
N THR A 68 -6.01 -13.10 -3.32
CA THR A 68 -5.55 -13.45 -1.96
C THR A 68 -6.20 -12.54 -0.90
N ILE A 69 -6.29 -11.23 -1.16
CA ILE A 69 -6.94 -10.27 -0.28
C ILE A 69 -8.44 -10.58 -0.14
N ASN A 70 -9.13 -10.86 -1.25
CA ASN A 70 -10.55 -11.22 -1.24
C ASN A 70 -10.79 -12.45 -0.37
N ASN A 71 -10.00 -13.51 -0.55
CA ASN A 71 -10.09 -14.73 0.25
C ASN A 71 -9.82 -14.45 1.74
N LEU A 72 -8.84 -13.60 2.05
CA LEU A 72 -8.54 -13.23 3.44
C LEU A 72 -9.74 -12.52 4.09
N VAL A 73 -10.33 -11.52 3.43
CA VAL A 73 -11.45 -10.74 3.96
C VAL A 73 -12.72 -11.58 4.09
N GLN A 74 -12.94 -12.52 3.17
CA GLN A 74 -14.08 -13.44 3.25
C GLN A 74 -13.98 -14.42 4.40
N ASN A 75 -12.79 -14.97 4.65
CA ASN A 75 -12.57 -16.07 5.58
C ASN A 75 -12.03 -15.62 6.95
N SER A 76 -11.87 -14.31 7.16
CA SER A 76 -11.37 -13.75 8.43
C SER A 76 -12.35 -12.73 9.02
N SER A 77 -12.07 -12.32 10.26
CA SER A 77 -12.75 -11.18 10.87
C SER A 77 -12.43 -9.89 10.11
N LEU A 78 -13.45 -9.10 9.78
CA LEU A 78 -13.27 -7.80 9.12
C LEU A 78 -12.35 -6.86 9.93
N ILE A 79 -12.46 -6.90 11.26
CA ILE A 79 -11.61 -6.11 12.16
C ILE A 79 -10.13 -6.52 12.00
N SER A 80 -9.85 -7.83 12.04
CA SER A 80 -8.48 -8.33 11.87
C SER A 80 -7.92 -8.01 10.49
N SER A 81 -8.75 -8.15 9.44
CA SER A 81 -8.38 -7.82 8.06
C SER A 81 -8.12 -6.33 7.89
N PHE A 82 -8.93 -5.46 8.52
CA PHE A 82 -8.68 -4.02 8.53
C PHE A 82 -7.32 -3.67 9.13
N PHE A 83 -7.03 -4.15 10.34
CA PHE A 83 -5.75 -3.87 10.97
C PHE A 83 -4.57 -4.37 10.13
N LEU A 84 -4.67 -5.56 9.55
CA LEU A 84 -3.60 -6.11 8.72
C LEU A 84 -3.42 -5.33 7.42
N LEU A 85 -4.49 -5.15 6.64
CA LEU A 85 -4.41 -4.63 5.27
C LEU A 85 -4.31 -3.11 5.21
N VAL A 86 -4.89 -2.39 6.18
CA VAL A 86 -4.96 -0.93 6.14
C VAL A 86 -3.87 -0.27 6.99
N LEU A 87 -3.44 -0.92 8.07
CA LEU A 87 -2.44 -0.32 8.98
C LEU A 87 -1.10 -1.03 8.90
N ILE A 88 -1.06 -2.33 9.23
CA ILE A 88 0.20 -3.05 9.45
C ILE A 88 0.99 -3.20 8.15
N ALA A 89 0.37 -3.74 7.10
CA ALA A 89 1.04 -3.96 5.83
C ALA A 89 1.56 -2.65 5.23
N PRO A 90 0.75 -1.57 5.06
CA PRO A 90 1.24 -0.30 4.55
C PRO A 90 2.40 0.29 5.35
N ILE A 91 2.35 0.27 6.68
CA ILE A 91 3.43 0.81 7.51
C ILE A 91 4.73 0.02 7.28
N CYS A 92 4.67 -1.31 7.33
CA CYS A 92 5.85 -2.16 7.16
C CYS A 92 6.44 -2.04 5.76
N GLU A 93 5.60 -2.04 4.72
CA GLU A 93 6.03 -1.93 3.33
C GLU A 93 6.67 -0.58 3.02
N GLU A 94 6.11 0.53 3.53
CA GLU A 94 6.69 1.85 3.34
C GLU A 94 8.02 1.99 4.10
N ILE A 95 8.11 1.51 5.34
CA ILE A 95 9.37 1.50 6.10
C ILE A 95 10.45 0.72 5.34
N LEU A 96 10.12 -0.43 4.78
CA LEU A 96 11.05 -1.22 3.98
C LEU A 96 11.43 -0.51 2.68
N CYS A 97 10.44 -0.21 1.84
CA CYS A 97 10.66 0.19 0.46
C CYS A 97 11.06 1.67 0.31
N ARG A 98 10.58 2.57 1.15
CA ARG A 98 10.85 4.03 1.09
C ARG A 98 11.71 4.52 2.25
N GLY A 99 11.89 3.69 3.26
CA GLY A 99 12.75 3.96 4.42
C GLY A 99 14.10 3.24 4.33
N ILE A 100 14.10 1.94 4.61
CA ILE A 100 15.33 1.14 4.76
C ILE A 100 16.11 1.06 3.45
N ILE A 101 15.48 0.65 2.36
CA ILE A 101 16.17 0.48 1.07
C ILE A 101 16.86 1.79 0.65
N PRO A 102 16.17 2.93 0.47
CA PRO A 102 16.85 4.14 -0.01
C PRO A 102 17.80 4.75 1.01
N LYS A 103 17.40 4.84 2.30
CA LYS A 103 18.15 5.63 3.29
C LYS A 103 19.24 4.86 4.01
N LYS A 104 19.19 3.51 4.04
CA LYS A 104 20.18 2.68 4.76
C LYS A 104 20.98 1.79 3.81
N ILE A 105 20.34 1.03 2.91
CA ILE A 105 21.02 0.14 1.99
C ILE A 105 21.75 0.95 0.89
N PHE A 106 21.06 1.95 0.31
CA PHE A 106 21.60 2.81 -0.75
C PHE A 106 22.05 4.17 -0.24
N ARG A 107 22.55 4.24 0.99
CA ARG A 107 23.06 5.50 1.56
C ARG A 107 24.11 6.16 0.64
N GLY A 108 23.90 7.45 0.32
CA GLY A 108 24.71 8.21 -0.64
C GLY A 108 24.30 8.00 -2.12
N LYS A 109 23.38 7.07 -2.38
CA LYS A 109 22.76 6.81 -3.69
C LYS A 109 21.24 6.68 -3.56
N GLU A 110 20.63 7.52 -2.75
CA GLU A 110 19.24 7.41 -2.31
C GLU A 110 18.27 7.39 -3.50
N LYS A 111 18.54 8.13 -4.58
CA LYS A 111 17.70 8.11 -5.80
C LYS A 111 17.63 6.71 -6.41
N LEU A 112 18.77 6.01 -6.48
CA LEU A 112 18.79 4.62 -6.93
C LEU A 112 18.05 3.71 -5.93
N GLY A 113 18.23 3.95 -4.64
CA GLY A 113 17.52 3.24 -3.58
C GLY A 113 16.00 3.39 -3.69
N TYR A 114 15.48 4.58 -3.99
CA TYR A 114 14.06 4.81 -4.23
C TYR A 114 13.55 4.04 -5.46
N LEU A 115 14.33 3.98 -6.54
CA LEU A 115 13.99 3.18 -7.72
C LEU A 115 13.95 1.69 -7.38
N VAL A 116 14.96 1.18 -6.69
CA VAL A 116 15.01 -0.22 -6.26
C VAL A 116 13.84 -0.53 -5.30
N GLY A 117 13.56 0.34 -4.35
CA GLY A 117 12.41 0.20 -3.44
C GLY A 117 11.07 0.16 -4.18
N ALA A 118 10.92 0.98 -5.24
CA ALA A 118 9.73 0.94 -6.08
C ALA A 118 9.56 -0.40 -6.81
N VAL A 119 10.63 -0.94 -7.36
CA VAL A 119 10.63 -2.25 -8.03
C VAL A 119 10.33 -3.37 -7.04
N VAL A 120 11.00 -3.36 -5.88
CA VAL A 120 10.77 -4.36 -4.81
C VAL A 120 9.31 -4.36 -4.38
N PHE A 121 8.72 -3.19 -4.14
CA PHE A 121 7.30 -3.08 -3.78
C PHE A 121 6.39 -3.71 -4.83
N ALA A 122 6.60 -3.38 -6.11
CA ALA A 122 5.77 -3.93 -7.19
C ALA A 122 5.89 -5.47 -7.27
N LEU A 123 7.09 -6.02 -7.09
CA LEU A 123 7.34 -7.45 -7.13
C LEU A 123 6.77 -8.20 -5.91
N LEU A 124 6.77 -7.58 -4.73
CA LEU A 124 6.14 -8.15 -3.52
C LEU A 124 4.64 -8.43 -3.70
N HIS A 125 3.99 -7.71 -4.62
CA HIS A 125 2.57 -7.93 -4.98
C HIS A 125 2.37 -9.02 -6.04
N THR A 126 3.42 -9.80 -6.35
CA THR A 126 3.36 -10.96 -7.27
C THR A 126 2.63 -10.68 -8.59
N PRO A 127 3.04 -9.67 -9.37
CA PRO A 127 2.40 -9.39 -10.65
C PRO A 127 2.63 -10.55 -11.63
N THR A 128 1.55 -11.13 -12.15
CA THR A 128 1.56 -12.29 -13.06
C THR A 128 1.52 -11.90 -14.53
N ASN A 129 1.18 -10.64 -14.82
CA ASN A 129 1.02 -10.11 -16.18
C ASN A 129 1.33 -8.60 -16.21
N LEU A 130 1.40 -8.02 -17.42
CA LEU A 130 1.68 -6.59 -17.60
C LEU A 130 0.63 -5.69 -16.94
N PRO A 131 -0.69 -5.92 -17.03
CA PRO A 131 -1.67 -5.11 -16.32
C PRO A 131 -1.48 -5.10 -14.80
N SER A 132 -1.22 -6.24 -14.17
CA SER A 132 -0.95 -6.31 -12.72
C SER A 132 0.33 -5.56 -12.35
N LEU A 133 1.37 -5.63 -13.20
CA LEU A 133 2.59 -4.84 -13.02
C LEU A 133 2.31 -3.33 -13.15
N LEU A 134 1.44 -2.91 -14.06
CA LEU A 134 1.03 -1.50 -14.19
C LEU A 134 0.25 -1.02 -12.96
N ILE A 135 -0.64 -1.83 -12.40
CA ILE A 135 -1.39 -1.52 -11.17
C ILE A 135 -0.42 -1.28 -10.01
N TYR A 136 0.41 -2.27 -9.67
CA TYR A 136 1.30 -2.17 -8.51
C TYR A 136 2.52 -1.30 -8.75
N GLY A 137 3.06 -1.27 -9.96
CA GLY A 137 4.13 -0.38 -10.37
C GLY A 137 3.70 1.08 -10.40
N GLY A 138 2.50 1.37 -10.90
CA GLY A 138 1.91 2.70 -10.88
C GLY A 138 1.72 3.21 -9.45
N MET A 139 1.08 2.41 -8.59
CA MET A 139 0.95 2.73 -7.17
C MET A 139 2.31 2.94 -6.51
N SER A 140 3.25 2.03 -6.73
CA SER A 140 4.59 2.11 -6.16
C SER A 140 5.33 3.39 -6.59
N THR A 141 5.21 3.78 -7.85
CA THR A 141 5.83 5.00 -8.39
C THR A 141 5.30 6.24 -7.68
N VAL A 142 3.98 6.35 -7.50
CA VAL A 142 3.36 7.50 -6.83
C VAL A 142 3.72 7.56 -5.34
N LEU A 143 3.70 6.42 -4.65
CA LEU A 143 4.12 6.34 -3.24
C LEU A 143 5.59 6.75 -3.09
N THR A 144 6.46 6.26 -3.98
CA THR A 144 7.88 6.61 -3.99
C THR A 144 8.10 8.09 -4.28
N TRP A 145 7.38 8.65 -5.26
CA TRP A 145 7.40 10.07 -5.56
C TRP A 145 6.96 10.92 -4.37
N THR A 146 5.88 10.51 -3.69
CA THR A 146 5.37 11.18 -2.51
C THR A 146 6.41 11.22 -1.39
N ALA A 147 7.02 10.07 -1.05
CA ALA A 147 8.09 10.00 -0.04
C ALA A 147 9.30 10.85 -0.42
N TYR A 148 9.75 10.75 -1.68
CA TYR A 148 10.93 11.46 -2.19
C TYR A 148 10.73 12.97 -2.22
N ARG A 149 9.57 13.45 -2.73
CA ARG A 149 9.29 14.91 -2.87
C ARG A 149 8.96 15.61 -1.57
N THR A 150 8.43 14.88 -0.60
CA THR A 150 8.10 15.46 0.71
C THR A 150 9.22 15.26 1.72
N GLU A 151 10.19 14.40 1.41
CA GLU A 151 11.22 13.92 2.35
C GLU A 151 10.64 13.32 3.64
N ARG A 152 9.35 12.93 3.58
CA ARG A 152 8.55 12.42 4.70
C ARG A 152 7.98 11.04 4.39
N LEU A 153 8.46 10.05 5.11
CA LEU A 153 7.95 8.68 4.99
C LEU A 153 6.48 8.62 5.44
N GLU A 154 6.12 9.42 6.44
CA GLU A 154 4.76 9.52 6.97
C GLU A 154 3.73 9.91 5.90
N MET A 155 4.11 10.73 4.91
CA MET A 155 3.21 11.10 3.80
C MET A 155 2.90 9.93 2.88
N SER A 156 3.91 9.10 2.59
CA SER A 156 3.73 7.89 1.78
C SER A 156 2.92 6.84 2.55
N ILE A 157 3.18 6.66 3.85
CA ILE A 157 2.40 5.78 4.73
C ILE A 157 0.92 6.21 4.73
N LEU A 158 0.62 7.49 4.94
CA LEU A 158 -0.75 8.01 4.95
C LEU A 158 -1.45 7.77 3.60
N LEU A 159 -0.78 8.06 2.49
CA LEU A 159 -1.32 7.83 1.15
C LEU A 159 -1.64 6.34 0.94
N HIS A 160 -0.73 5.46 1.31
CA HIS A 160 -0.91 4.01 1.18
C HIS A 160 -2.08 3.51 2.04
N MET A 161 -2.16 3.97 3.30
CA MET A 161 -3.29 3.65 4.18
C MET A 161 -4.63 4.16 3.62
N ILE A 162 -4.67 5.34 2.98
CA ILE A 162 -5.88 5.86 2.33
C ILE A 162 -6.28 4.97 1.15
N VAL A 163 -5.33 4.60 0.28
CA VAL A 163 -5.60 3.72 -0.87
C VAL A 163 -6.16 2.37 -0.40
N ASN A 164 -5.47 1.71 0.52
CA ASN A 164 -5.90 0.42 1.04
C ASN A 164 -7.17 0.52 1.88
N GLY A 165 -7.34 1.61 2.63
CA GLY A 165 -8.53 1.85 3.45
C GLY A 165 -9.79 1.98 2.61
N ILE A 166 -9.76 2.78 1.54
CA ILE A 166 -10.90 2.94 0.63
C ILE A 166 -11.20 1.60 -0.06
N ALA A 167 -10.18 0.91 -0.59
CA ALA A 167 -10.35 -0.39 -1.23
C ALA A 167 -10.93 -1.43 -0.25
N PHE A 168 -10.43 -1.46 0.99
CA PHE A 168 -10.94 -2.34 2.04
C PHE A 168 -12.41 -2.04 2.39
N CYS A 169 -12.78 -0.77 2.56
CA CYS A 169 -14.17 -0.40 2.88
C CYS A 169 -15.14 -0.86 1.79
N LEU A 170 -14.78 -0.68 0.52
CA LEU A 170 -15.59 -1.15 -0.61
C LEU A 170 -15.70 -2.68 -0.61
N LEU A 171 -14.59 -3.39 -0.42
CA LEU A 171 -14.57 -4.85 -0.36
C LEU A 171 -15.38 -5.38 0.82
N ALA A 172 -15.22 -4.80 2.02
CA ALA A 172 -15.95 -5.19 3.21
C ALA A 172 -17.47 -5.00 3.04
N LEU A 173 -17.87 -3.89 2.41
CA LEU A 173 -19.28 -3.64 2.07
C LEU A 173 -19.84 -4.72 1.13
N LEU A 174 -19.09 -5.08 0.08
CA LEU A 174 -19.49 -6.14 -0.85
C LEU A 174 -19.62 -7.50 -0.14
N VAL A 175 -18.66 -7.85 0.73
CA VAL A 175 -18.72 -9.08 1.54
C VAL A 175 -19.93 -9.09 2.47
N LEU A 176 -20.25 -7.98 3.13
CA LEU A 176 -21.43 -7.88 4.00
C LEU A 176 -22.74 -8.02 3.22
N ILE A 177 -22.85 -7.38 2.05
CA ILE A 177 -24.03 -7.50 1.18
C ILE A 177 -24.19 -8.96 0.71
N SER A 178 -23.12 -9.58 0.21
CA SER A 178 -23.12 -10.98 -0.23
C SER A 178 -23.59 -11.92 0.87
N ARG A 179 -23.05 -11.78 2.09
CA ARG A 179 -23.45 -12.60 3.25
C ARG A 179 -24.92 -12.41 3.62
N ASN A 180 -25.45 -11.16 3.59
CA ASN A 180 -26.83 -10.87 3.95
C ASN A 180 -27.84 -11.36 2.90
N LEU A 181 -27.45 -11.36 1.62
CA LEU A 181 -28.32 -11.79 0.52
C LEU A 181 -28.12 -13.26 0.13
N GLY A 182 -27.19 -13.98 0.76
CA GLY A 182 -26.87 -15.37 0.40
C GLY A 182 -26.31 -15.52 -1.01
N LEU A 183 -25.70 -14.45 -1.56
CA LEU A 183 -25.11 -14.45 -2.91
C LEU A 183 -23.69 -14.98 -2.87
N PRO A 184 -23.24 -15.66 -3.93
CA PRO A 184 -21.82 -16.00 -4.08
C PRO A 184 -21.00 -14.70 -4.25
N PHE A 185 -19.80 -14.69 -3.69
CA PHE A 185 -18.89 -13.56 -3.79
C PHE A 185 -17.77 -13.87 -4.77
#